data_bffb8f9734f227f21f36ba3df1e5e536
#
_entry.id   bffb8f9734f227f21f36ba3df1e5e536
#
_cell.length_a   1.000
_cell.length_b   1.000
_cell.length_c   1.000
_cell.angle_alpha   90.00
_cell.angle_beta   90.00
_cell.angle_gamma   90.00
#
_symmetry.space_group_name_H-M   'P 1'
#
loop_
_entity.id
_entity.type
_entity.pdbx_description
1 polymer ?
#
loop_
_entity_poly.entity_id
_entity_poly.type
_entity_poly.pdbx_seq_one_letter_code
_entity_poly.pdbx_strand_id
1 'polypeptide(L)'
;APMVQKLIEDHIRTKGISELIDPIEITYSNFKAYAKTLTDPRARAALMKNHAIMVIKEGIPNNPTYYGNLYEKLQKLIEEEEKRRNQDADYFASEDEFDEFIKRALAEKEERQKVFGGYEATQFEFAIYGEINQIQKDAQKVKKSVITIYEKIQPEMISGWKEKIES
;
A
#
# COMPACT_ATOMS: atom_id res chain seq x y z
N ALA A 1 40.15 11.34 0.73
CA ALA A 1 38.82 10.80 0.84
C ALA A 1 38.67 9.27 0.65
N PRO A 2 39.66 8.46 0.13
CA PRO A 2 39.50 7.03 0.02
C PRO A 2 39.41 6.29 1.36
N MET A 3 39.95 6.85 2.43
CA MET A 3 40.02 6.22 3.75
C MET A 3 38.66 6.20 4.46
N VAL A 4 37.82 7.23 4.29
CA VAL A 4 36.48 7.31 4.87
C VAL A 4 35.53 6.35 4.15
N GLN A 5 35.66 6.23 2.84
CA GLN A 5 34.85 5.33 2.03
C GLN A 5 35.14 3.86 2.36
N LYS A 6 36.42 3.52 2.54
CA LYS A 6 36.86 2.19 2.98
C LYS A 6 36.40 1.85 4.40
N LEU A 7 36.38 2.81 5.32
CA LEU A 7 35.87 2.66 6.69
C LEU A 7 34.35 2.43 6.70
N ILE A 8 33.60 3.09 5.82
CA ILE A 8 32.17 2.89 5.66
C ILE A 8 31.90 1.51 5.03
N GLU A 9 32.64 1.12 3.98
CA GLU A 9 32.49 -0.18 3.33
C GLU A 9 32.88 -1.33 4.27
N ASP A 10 33.96 -1.19 5.06
CA ASP A 10 34.37 -2.18 6.06
C ASP A 10 33.36 -2.26 7.22
N HIS A 11 32.75 -1.15 7.62
CA HIS A 11 31.74 -1.15 8.69
C HIS A 11 30.42 -1.77 8.20
N ILE A 12 30.05 -1.56 6.94
CA ILE A 12 28.89 -2.21 6.31
C ILE A 12 29.14 -3.70 6.05
N ARG A 13 30.39 -4.11 5.74
CA ARG A 13 30.74 -5.52 5.53
C ARG A 13 30.95 -6.33 6.81
N THR A 14 31.49 -5.73 7.87
CA THR A 14 31.83 -6.45 9.11
C THR A 14 30.71 -6.51 10.13
N LYS A 15 29.76 -5.58 10.07
CA LYS A 15 28.49 -5.66 10.81
C LYS A 15 27.40 -5.72 9.76
N GLY A 16 27.15 -6.90 9.22
CA GLY A 16 26.08 -7.08 8.26
C GLY A 16 24.83 -6.35 8.72
N ILE A 17 24.18 -5.64 7.80
CA ILE A 17 22.90 -4.95 8.05
C ILE A 17 21.85 -5.87 8.70
N SER A 18 22.08 -7.19 8.68
CA SER A 18 21.28 -8.21 9.35
C SER A 18 21.37 -8.23 10.87
N GLU A 19 22.40 -7.62 11.48
CA GLU A 19 22.51 -7.56 12.95
C GLU A 19 21.96 -6.27 13.57
N LEU A 20 21.62 -5.26 12.76
CA LEU A 20 21.20 -3.96 13.27
C LEU A 20 19.68 -3.78 13.33
N ILE A 21 18.92 -4.67 12.73
CA ILE A 21 17.46 -4.69 12.86
C ILE A 21 17.09 -6.18 12.84
N ASP A 22 16.83 -6.76 14.01
CA ASP A 22 15.83 -7.81 14.07
C ASP A 22 14.70 -7.32 13.14
N PRO A 23 14.17 -8.16 12.21
CA PRO A 23 12.99 -7.78 11.50
C PRO A 23 11.89 -7.56 12.54
N ILE A 24 11.90 -6.36 13.14
CA ILE A 24 10.76 -5.87 13.88
C ILE A 24 9.70 -5.89 12.80
N GLU A 25 8.80 -6.83 12.91
CA GLU A 25 7.55 -6.80 12.17
C GLU A 25 7.00 -5.40 12.42
N ILE A 26 7.23 -4.49 11.48
CA ILE A 26 6.84 -3.08 11.61
C ILE A 26 5.33 -3.10 11.45
N THR A 27 4.65 -3.51 12.50
CA THR A 27 3.21 -3.35 12.57
C THR A 27 2.93 -1.86 12.48
N TYR A 28 1.83 -1.51 11.86
CA TYR A 28 1.37 -0.12 11.81
C TYR A 28 1.35 0.54 13.20
N SER A 29 1.03 -0.21 14.24
CA SER A 29 1.05 0.24 15.63
C SER A 29 2.45 0.66 16.09
N ASN A 30 3.47 -0.15 15.80
CA ASN A 30 4.86 0.15 16.14
C ASN A 30 5.39 1.34 15.34
N PHE A 31 5.03 1.43 14.07
CA PHE A 31 5.37 2.57 13.21
C PHE A 31 4.77 3.87 13.76
N LYS A 32 3.49 3.85 14.13
CA LYS A 32 2.80 5.01 14.70
C LYS A 32 3.37 5.42 16.06
N ALA A 33 3.76 4.45 16.89
CA ALA A 33 4.46 4.71 18.14
C ALA A 33 5.81 5.40 17.91
N TYR A 34 6.59 4.91 16.93
CA TYR A 34 7.84 5.55 16.53
C TYR A 34 7.63 6.97 16.00
N ALA A 35 6.65 7.18 15.11
CA ALA A 35 6.34 8.52 14.59
C ALA A 35 6.09 9.53 15.71
N LYS A 36 5.41 9.13 16.77
CA LYS A 36 5.14 9.98 17.95
C LYS A 36 6.39 10.36 18.75
N THR A 37 7.50 9.65 18.61
CA THR A 37 8.78 10.02 19.27
C THR A 37 9.44 11.23 18.61
N LEU A 38 9.07 11.53 17.35
CA LEU A 38 9.58 12.70 16.66
C LEU A 38 8.90 13.97 17.19
N THR A 39 9.69 14.92 17.65
CA THR A 39 9.17 16.19 18.21
C THR A 39 8.71 17.16 17.15
N ASP A 40 9.36 17.14 15.97
CA ASP A 40 9.01 18.01 14.83
C ASP A 40 7.77 17.51 14.10
N PRO A 41 6.66 18.27 14.04
CA PRO A 41 5.46 17.92 13.31
C PRO A 41 5.68 17.71 11.80
N ARG A 42 6.61 18.45 11.19
CA ARG A 42 6.96 18.29 9.76
C ARG A 42 7.65 16.95 9.50
N ALA A 43 8.57 16.58 10.40
CA ALA A 43 9.24 15.28 10.31
C ALA A 43 8.23 14.12 10.46
N ARG A 44 7.26 14.23 11.38
CA ARG A 44 6.17 13.26 11.51
C ARG A 44 5.32 13.16 10.26
N ALA A 45 4.87 14.31 9.72
CA ALA A 45 4.06 14.33 8.50
C ALA A 45 4.82 13.74 7.30
N ALA A 46 6.11 14.06 7.14
CA ALA A 46 6.96 13.49 6.09
C ALA A 46 7.13 11.96 6.23
N LEU A 47 7.30 11.47 7.46
CA LEU A 47 7.40 10.05 7.75
C LEU A 47 6.08 9.33 7.39
N MET A 48 4.93 9.88 7.81
CA MET A 48 3.61 9.35 7.51
C MET A 48 3.32 9.35 6.01
N LYS A 49 3.68 10.42 5.30
CA LYS A 49 3.58 10.51 3.83
C LYS A 49 4.33 9.39 3.14
N ASN A 50 5.59 9.18 3.49
CA ASN A 50 6.41 8.15 2.87
C ASN A 50 5.85 6.74 3.16
N HIS A 51 5.36 6.50 4.37
CA HIS A 51 4.75 5.22 4.74
C HIS A 51 3.44 4.99 3.98
N ALA A 52 2.59 6.00 3.82
CA ALA A 52 1.37 5.92 3.03
C ALA A 52 1.66 5.55 1.57
N ILE A 53 2.66 6.21 0.95
CA ILE A 53 3.11 5.88 -0.41
C ILE A 53 3.57 4.42 -0.51
N MET A 54 4.37 3.97 0.45
CA MET A 54 4.92 2.61 0.47
C MET A 54 3.80 1.56 0.56
N VAL A 55 2.94 1.64 1.57
CA VAL A 55 1.87 0.66 1.81
C VAL A 55 0.90 0.59 0.64
N ILE A 56 0.53 1.75 0.06
CA ILE A 56 -0.37 1.78 -1.10
C ILE A 56 0.31 1.16 -2.32
N LYS A 57 1.58 1.50 -2.62
CA LYS A 57 2.32 0.93 -3.75
C LYS A 57 2.50 -0.57 -3.66
N GLU A 58 2.75 -1.10 -2.47
CA GLU A 58 2.83 -2.55 -2.22
C GLU A 58 1.51 -3.27 -2.49
N GLY A 59 0.39 -2.60 -2.29
CA GLY A 59 -0.93 -3.16 -2.57
C GLY A 59 -1.34 -3.16 -4.04
N ILE A 60 -0.79 -2.25 -4.87
CA ILE A 60 -1.20 -2.09 -6.29
C ILE A 60 -1.13 -3.40 -7.08
N PRO A 61 -0.07 -4.22 -7.02
CA PRO A 61 -0.02 -5.48 -7.77
C PRO A 61 -1.13 -6.47 -7.42
N ASN A 62 -1.65 -6.40 -6.18
CA ASN A 62 -2.68 -7.33 -5.70
C ASN A 62 -4.10 -6.84 -6.02
N ASN A 63 -4.33 -5.53 -5.92
CA ASN A 63 -5.62 -4.91 -6.27
C ASN A 63 -5.39 -3.51 -6.87
N PRO A 64 -5.10 -3.43 -8.19
CA PRO A 64 -4.79 -2.16 -8.85
C PRO A 64 -5.92 -1.15 -8.78
N THR A 65 -7.19 -1.59 -8.80
CA THR A 65 -8.34 -0.69 -8.73
C THR A 65 -8.44 -0.02 -7.35
N TYR A 66 -8.37 -0.80 -6.28
CA TYR A 66 -8.49 -0.27 -4.92
C TYR A 66 -7.31 0.63 -4.55
N TYR A 67 -6.09 0.09 -4.67
CA TYR A 67 -4.88 0.82 -4.30
C TYR A 67 -4.52 1.90 -5.32
N GLY A 68 -4.82 1.72 -6.61
CA GLY A 68 -4.65 2.76 -7.63
C GLY A 68 -5.49 3.99 -7.34
N ASN A 69 -6.76 3.81 -7.00
CA ASN A 69 -7.65 4.91 -6.60
C ASN A 69 -7.16 5.62 -5.31
N LEU A 70 -6.62 4.86 -4.34
CA LEU A 70 -6.01 5.46 -3.15
C LEU A 70 -4.76 6.25 -3.51
N TYR A 71 -3.92 5.71 -4.38
CA TYR A 71 -2.70 6.37 -4.82
C TYR A 71 -2.97 7.69 -5.55
N GLU A 72 -3.94 7.71 -6.47
CA GLU A 72 -4.35 8.95 -7.15
C GLU A 72 -4.82 10.03 -6.18
N LYS A 73 -5.59 9.66 -5.16
CA LYS A 73 -6.05 10.61 -4.12
C LYS A 73 -4.89 11.11 -3.27
N LEU A 74 -3.96 10.23 -2.92
CA LEU A 74 -2.74 10.59 -2.19
C LEU A 74 -1.87 11.55 -3.00
N GLN A 75 -1.71 11.31 -4.32
CA GLN A 75 -0.97 12.22 -5.20
C GLN A 75 -1.60 13.60 -5.25
N LYS A 76 -2.93 13.70 -5.31
CA LYS A 76 -3.63 15.00 -5.26
C LYS A 76 -3.36 15.75 -3.96
N LEU A 77 -3.37 15.06 -2.81
CA LEU A 77 -3.02 15.68 -1.54
C LEU A 77 -1.58 16.21 -1.54
N ILE A 78 -0.64 15.44 -2.09
CA ILE A 78 0.78 15.84 -2.20
C ILE A 78 0.92 17.06 -3.13
N GLU A 79 0.25 17.07 -4.27
CA GLU A 79 0.26 18.21 -5.20
C GLU A 79 -0.35 19.46 -4.57
N GLU A 80 -1.42 19.32 -3.80
CA GLU A 80 -2.02 20.44 -3.06
C GLU A 80 -1.08 20.97 -1.98
N GLU A 81 -0.39 20.09 -1.25
CA GLU A 81 0.63 20.45 -0.29
C GLU A 81 1.74 21.30 -0.96
N GLU A 82 2.24 20.83 -2.11
CA GLU A 82 3.27 21.56 -2.86
C GLU A 82 2.81 22.93 -3.37
N LYS A 83 1.59 23.01 -3.90
CA LYS A 83 0.99 24.28 -4.34
C LYS A 83 0.85 25.27 -3.20
N ARG A 84 0.37 24.82 -2.03
CA ARG A 84 0.22 25.68 -0.85
C ARG A 84 1.57 26.10 -0.28
N ARG A 85 2.56 25.22 -0.30
CA ARG A 85 3.93 25.54 0.13
C ARG A 85 4.59 26.61 -0.74
N ASN A 86 4.24 26.71 -2.02
CA ASN A 86 4.71 27.80 -2.89
C ASN A 86 4.14 29.16 -2.48
N GLN A 87 3.02 29.21 -1.76
CA GLN A 87 2.39 30.43 -1.25
C GLN A 87 2.76 30.70 0.22
N ASP A 88 2.92 29.64 1.00
CA ASP A 88 3.32 29.64 2.40
C ASP A 88 4.36 28.53 2.62
N ALA A 89 5.63 28.93 2.72
CA ALA A 89 6.76 28.01 2.87
C ALA A 89 6.68 27.16 4.16
N ASP A 90 5.89 27.61 5.13
CA ASP A 90 5.68 26.90 6.39
C ASP A 90 4.53 25.89 6.32
N TYR A 91 3.74 25.90 5.26
CA TYR A 91 2.64 24.95 5.09
C TYR A 91 3.14 23.52 4.89
N PHE A 92 2.47 22.57 5.53
CA PHE A 92 2.60 21.12 5.29
C PHE A 92 1.26 20.44 5.58
N ALA A 93 0.97 19.36 4.86
CA ALA A 93 -0.19 18.52 5.16
C ALA A 93 0.04 17.79 6.50
N SER A 94 -1.01 17.64 7.28
CA SER A 94 -0.92 17.07 8.62
C SER A 94 -0.58 15.57 8.59
N GLU A 95 0.00 15.07 9.68
CA GLU A 95 0.24 13.64 9.85
C GLU A 95 -1.06 12.82 9.80
N ASP A 96 -2.18 13.37 10.28
CA ASP A 96 -3.48 12.71 10.31
C ASP A 96 -4.06 12.53 8.89
N GLU A 97 -3.82 13.45 7.97
CA GLU A 97 -4.24 13.31 6.57
C GLU A 97 -3.57 12.11 5.91
N PHE A 98 -2.27 11.89 6.14
CA PHE A 98 -1.55 10.73 5.63
C PHE A 98 -1.92 9.43 6.38
N ASP A 99 -2.17 9.52 7.69
CA ASP A 99 -2.63 8.40 8.53
C ASP A 99 -3.93 7.77 8.00
N GLU A 100 -4.86 8.58 7.51
CA GLU A 100 -6.10 8.10 6.90
C GLU A 100 -5.85 7.26 5.64
N PHE A 101 -4.86 7.59 4.82
CA PHE A 101 -4.50 6.77 3.66
C PHE A 101 -3.91 5.43 4.07
N ILE A 102 -3.08 5.39 5.10
CA ILE A 102 -2.52 4.14 5.64
C ILE A 102 -3.64 3.25 6.17
N LYS A 103 -4.54 3.80 7.00
CA LYS A 103 -5.69 3.06 7.53
C LYS A 103 -6.55 2.47 6.42
N ARG A 104 -6.87 3.25 5.38
CA ARG A 104 -7.63 2.76 4.22
C ARG A 104 -6.89 1.67 3.48
N ALA A 105 -5.58 1.81 3.28
CA ALA A 105 -4.79 0.77 2.62
C ALA A 105 -4.79 -0.54 3.41
N LEU A 106 -4.71 -0.47 4.74
CA LEU A 106 -4.77 -1.64 5.63
C LEU A 106 -6.18 -2.23 5.76
N ALA A 107 -7.23 -1.45 5.50
CA ALA A 107 -8.63 -1.88 5.61
C ALA A 107 -9.16 -2.58 4.33
N GLU A 108 -8.32 -2.89 3.35
CA GLU A 108 -8.75 -3.55 2.10
C GLU A 108 -9.52 -4.84 2.36
N LYS A 109 -9.06 -5.67 3.30
CA LYS A 109 -9.70 -6.93 3.65
C LYS A 109 -11.11 -6.72 4.21
N GLU A 110 -11.28 -5.76 5.11
CA GLU A 110 -12.58 -5.40 5.68
C GLU A 110 -13.53 -4.82 4.63
N GLU A 111 -13.03 -3.97 3.74
CA GLU A 111 -13.82 -3.43 2.63
C GLU A 111 -14.27 -4.54 1.67
N ARG A 112 -13.39 -5.47 1.34
CA ARG A 112 -13.69 -6.65 0.53
C ARG A 112 -14.77 -7.51 1.19
N GLN A 113 -14.65 -7.79 2.48
CA GLN A 113 -15.65 -8.53 3.24
C GLN A 113 -17.01 -7.82 3.26
N LYS A 114 -17.04 -6.50 3.42
CA LYS A 114 -18.29 -5.72 3.34
C LYS A 114 -18.95 -5.82 1.97
N VAL A 115 -18.16 -5.74 0.89
CA VAL A 115 -18.68 -5.84 -0.47
C VAL A 115 -19.28 -7.21 -0.73
N PHE A 116 -18.60 -8.30 -0.38
CA PHE A 116 -19.01 -9.66 -0.71
C PHE A 116 -19.90 -10.32 0.36
N GLY A 117 -20.07 -9.67 1.51
CA GLY A 117 -20.88 -10.21 2.62
C GLY A 117 -20.26 -11.46 3.21
N GLY A 118 -21.02 -12.55 3.29
CA GLY A 118 -20.55 -13.85 3.83
C GLY A 118 -19.63 -14.66 2.89
N TYR A 119 -19.34 -14.16 1.69
CA TYR A 119 -18.45 -14.83 0.75
C TYR A 119 -17.01 -14.37 0.95
N GLU A 120 -16.08 -15.32 1.11
CA GLU A 120 -14.65 -15.02 1.24
C GLU A 120 -13.98 -14.80 -0.13
N ALA A 121 -14.24 -13.63 -0.71
CA ALA A 121 -13.62 -13.25 -1.97
C ALA A 121 -12.10 -13.06 -1.83
N THR A 122 -11.37 -13.42 -2.89
CA THR A 122 -9.95 -13.15 -3.02
C THR A 122 -9.70 -11.66 -3.37
N GLN A 123 -8.47 -11.19 -3.22
CA GLN A 123 -8.09 -9.85 -3.69
C GLN A 123 -8.31 -9.69 -5.20
N PHE A 124 -8.07 -10.75 -5.96
CA PHE A 124 -8.30 -10.76 -7.41
C PHE A 124 -9.78 -10.57 -7.76
N GLU A 125 -10.69 -11.26 -7.07
CA GLU A 125 -12.14 -11.06 -7.26
C GLU A 125 -12.56 -9.64 -6.90
N PHE A 126 -11.98 -9.08 -5.85
CA PHE A 126 -12.27 -7.69 -5.46
C PHE A 126 -11.71 -6.68 -6.47
N ALA A 127 -10.56 -6.94 -7.07
CA ALA A 127 -10.03 -6.13 -8.16
C ALA A 127 -10.96 -6.15 -9.38
N ILE A 128 -11.40 -7.33 -9.83
CA ILE A 128 -12.37 -7.47 -10.92
C ILE A 128 -13.69 -6.76 -10.60
N TYR A 129 -14.17 -6.91 -9.35
CA TYR A 129 -15.37 -6.19 -8.89
C TYR A 129 -15.21 -4.68 -9.06
N GLY A 130 -14.07 -4.14 -8.67
CA GLY A 130 -13.77 -2.71 -8.81
C GLY A 130 -13.85 -2.23 -10.24
N GLU A 131 -13.27 -2.98 -11.19
CA GLU A 131 -13.30 -2.64 -12.62
C GLU A 131 -14.71 -2.71 -13.20
N ILE A 132 -15.44 -3.78 -12.95
CA ILE A 132 -16.79 -3.95 -13.51
C ILE A 132 -17.78 -2.95 -12.89
N ASN A 133 -17.65 -2.65 -11.60
CA ASN A 133 -18.52 -1.73 -10.89
C ASN A 133 -18.42 -0.27 -11.36
N GLN A 134 -17.34 0.09 -12.04
CA GLN A 134 -17.22 1.40 -12.70
C GLN A 134 -18.20 1.52 -13.89
N ILE A 135 -18.47 0.41 -14.57
CA ILE A 135 -19.30 0.35 -15.77
C ILE A 135 -20.75 -0.02 -15.42
N GLN A 136 -20.92 -1.02 -14.55
CA GLN A 136 -22.21 -1.56 -14.14
C GLN A 136 -22.52 -1.22 -12.69
N LYS A 137 -23.53 -0.39 -12.45
CA LYS A 137 -23.88 0.11 -11.11
C LYS A 137 -24.73 -0.86 -10.27
N ASP A 138 -25.19 -1.98 -10.83
CA ASP A 138 -25.91 -3.00 -10.07
C ASP A 138 -24.92 -3.91 -9.32
N ALA A 139 -24.60 -3.52 -8.08
CA ALA A 139 -23.62 -4.21 -7.26
C ALA A 139 -23.91 -5.71 -7.06
N GLN A 140 -25.17 -6.13 -7.02
CA GLN A 140 -25.52 -7.55 -6.86
C GLN A 140 -25.24 -8.37 -8.11
N LYS A 141 -25.53 -7.82 -9.29
CA LYS A 141 -25.19 -8.45 -10.58
C LYS A 141 -23.68 -8.53 -10.75
N VAL A 142 -22.97 -7.44 -10.41
CA VAL A 142 -21.49 -7.41 -10.48
C VAL A 142 -20.88 -8.50 -9.62
N LYS A 143 -21.32 -8.64 -8.37
CA LYS A 143 -20.81 -9.70 -7.45
C LYS A 143 -21.02 -11.10 -8.01
N LYS A 144 -22.23 -11.42 -8.47
CA LYS A 144 -22.53 -12.73 -9.09
C LYS A 144 -21.66 -13.00 -10.30
N SER A 145 -21.49 -12.00 -11.17
CA SER A 145 -20.64 -12.12 -12.36
C SER A 145 -19.19 -12.37 -12.00
N VAL A 146 -18.64 -11.66 -11.01
CA VAL A 146 -17.26 -11.82 -10.54
C VAL A 146 -17.01 -13.22 -10.01
N ILE A 147 -17.88 -13.72 -9.15
CA ILE A 147 -17.78 -15.08 -8.59
C ILE A 147 -17.80 -16.13 -9.72
N THR A 148 -18.77 -16.01 -10.64
CA THR A 148 -18.89 -16.93 -11.77
C THR A 148 -17.67 -16.89 -12.71
N ILE A 149 -17.11 -15.70 -12.96
CA ILE A 149 -15.90 -15.54 -13.77
C ILE A 149 -14.72 -16.22 -13.04
N TYR A 150 -14.54 -15.94 -11.77
CA TYR A 150 -13.45 -16.50 -10.99
C TYR A 150 -13.49 -18.04 -10.95
N GLU A 151 -14.66 -18.62 -10.68
CA GLU A 151 -14.86 -20.07 -10.69
C GLU A 151 -14.47 -20.72 -12.03
N LYS A 152 -14.71 -20.03 -13.14
CA LYS A 152 -14.37 -20.52 -14.48
C LYS A 152 -12.88 -20.40 -14.82
N ILE A 153 -12.21 -19.34 -14.38
CA ILE A 153 -10.80 -19.11 -14.72
C ILE A 153 -9.84 -19.75 -13.74
N GLN A 154 -10.26 -20.01 -12.49
CA GLN A 154 -9.41 -20.57 -11.44
C GLN A 154 -8.73 -21.90 -11.86
N PRO A 155 -9.41 -22.88 -12.49
CA PRO A 155 -8.78 -24.11 -12.96
C PRO A 155 -7.66 -23.87 -13.99
N GLU A 156 -7.86 -22.91 -14.88
CA GLU A 156 -6.89 -22.55 -15.92
C GLU A 156 -5.67 -21.82 -15.34
N MET A 157 -5.88 -20.98 -14.32
CA MET A 157 -4.79 -20.32 -13.61
C MET A 157 -3.87 -21.30 -12.92
N ILE A 158 -4.43 -22.37 -12.33
CA ILE A 158 -3.66 -23.43 -11.64
C ILE A 158 -2.88 -24.26 -12.64
N SER A 159 -3.46 -24.62 -13.81
CA SER A 159 -2.77 -25.42 -14.83
C SER A 159 -1.62 -24.65 -15.49
N GLY A 160 -1.82 -23.38 -15.84
CA GLY A 160 -0.79 -22.54 -16.45
C GLY A 160 0.42 -22.26 -15.56
N TRP A 161 0.28 -22.32 -14.24
CA TRP A 161 1.40 -22.20 -13.30
C TRP A 161 2.28 -23.44 -13.25
N LYS A 162 1.70 -24.66 -13.40
CA LYS A 162 2.46 -25.91 -13.43
C LYS A 162 3.35 -26.01 -14.66
N GLU A 163 2.87 -25.60 -15.82
CA GLU A 163 3.64 -25.60 -17.05
C GLU A 163 4.83 -24.63 -17.05
N LYS A 164 4.75 -23.52 -16.29
CA LYS A 164 5.85 -22.55 -16.14
C LYS A 164 6.93 -22.97 -15.15
N ILE A 165 6.69 -23.93 -14.29
CA ILE A 165 7.65 -24.42 -13.31
C ILE A 165 8.46 -25.61 -13.89
N GLU A 166 7.94 -26.31 -14.88
CA GLU A 166 8.58 -27.48 -15.52
C GLU A 166 9.35 -27.13 -16.80
N SER A 167 9.37 -25.88 -17.22
CA SER A 167 10.13 -25.36 -18.36
C SER A 167 11.30 -24.49 -17.90
#